data_032139ead2cd8aba4dfd196b6043ccd9
#
_entry.id   032139ead2cd8aba4dfd196b6043ccd9
#
_cell.length_a   1.000
_cell.length_b   1.000
_cell.length_c   1.000
_cell.angle_alpha   90.00
_cell.angle_beta   90.00
_cell.angle_gamma   90.00
#
_symmetry.space_group_name_H-M   'P 1'
#
loop_
_entity.id
_entity.type
_entity.pdbx_description
1 polymer ?
#
loop_
_entity_poly.entity_id
_entity_poly.type
_entity_poly.pdbx_seq_one_letter_code
_entity_poly.pdbx_strand_id
1 'polypeptide(L)'
;MALANEKFEEIKSKIQKFIDDEMVAHEDDFNINHKFADHLPLLEEKRNIVREMGLFAPQISKEYGGLGLSLYQLGQIYEILGKTFYGLYVFNCQAPDAGNMEILIEHGTDYQKETFLKPLVEGKVRSCFSMTEPEFAGSNPVIMGTTCLLYTSPSPRD
;
A
#
# COMPACT_ATOMS: atom_id res chain seq x y z
N MET A 1 11.25 -16.63 -1.98
CA MET A 1 10.91 -17.75 -2.88
C MET A 1 9.48 -17.53 -3.35
N ALA A 2 9.24 -17.41 -4.66
CA ALA A 2 7.89 -17.16 -5.19
C ALA A 2 6.91 -18.29 -4.80
N LEU A 3 5.61 -17.95 -4.74
CA LEU A 3 4.57 -18.95 -4.51
C LEU A 3 4.52 -19.97 -5.66
N ALA A 4 4.27 -21.24 -5.33
CA ALA A 4 4.02 -22.26 -6.34
C ALA A 4 2.82 -21.88 -7.21
N ASN A 5 2.87 -22.20 -8.51
CA ASN A 5 1.86 -21.75 -9.47
C ASN A 5 0.43 -22.13 -9.09
N GLU A 6 0.19 -23.36 -8.65
CA GLU A 6 -1.14 -23.82 -8.23
C GLU A 6 -1.74 -22.94 -7.12
N LYS A 7 -0.95 -22.68 -6.08
CA LYS A 7 -1.37 -21.86 -4.94
C LYS A 7 -1.55 -20.39 -5.34
N PHE A 8 -0.75 -19.90 -6.27
CA PHE A 8 -0.88 -18.54 -6.80
C PHE A 8 -2.18 -18.38 -7.59
N GLU A 9 -2.52 -19.33 -8.46
CA GLU A 9 -3.77 -19.27 -9.24
C GLU A 9 -5.01 -19.36 -8.33
N GLU A 10 -4.96 -20.13 -7.25
CA GLU A 10 -6.03 -20.13 -6.24
C GLU A 10 -6.22 -18.75 -5.59
N ILE A 11 -5.13 -18.12 -5.17
CA ILE A 11 -5.15 -16.77 -4.58
C ILE A 11 -5.68 -15.75 -5.58
N LYS A 12 -5.16 -15.78 -6.80
CA LYS A 12 -5.57 -14.90 -7.90
C LYS A 12 -7.07 -15.02 -8.19
N SER A 13 -7.59 -16.25 -8.23
CA SER A 13 -9.02 -16.50 -8.43
C SER A 13 -9.88 -15.94 -7.28
N LYS A 14 -9.42 -16.07 -6.04
CA LYS A 14 -10.12 -15.48 -4.87
C LYS A 14 -10.13 -13.96 -4.94
N ILE A 15 -9.01 -13.34 -5.31
CA ILE A 15 -8.92 -11.87 -5.47
C ILE A 15 -9.82 -11.41 -6.61
N GLN A 16 -9.79 -12.11 -7.75
CA GLN A 16 -10.66 -11.78 -8.89
C GLN A 16 -12.13 -11.81 -8.49
N LYS A 17 -12.55 -12.90 -7.83
CA LYS A 17 -13.94 -13.05 -7.37
C LYS A 17 -14.32 -11.93 -6.40
N PHE A 18 -13.47 -11.61 -5.43
CA PHE A 18 -13.72 -10.51 -4.49
C PHE A 18 -13.87 -9.15 -5.21
N ILE A 19 -12.98 -8.88 -6.17
CA ILE A 19 -13.04 -7.62 -6.93
C ILE A 19 -14.35 -7.54 -7.73
N ASP A 20 -14.73 -8.63 -8.41
CA ASP A 20 -15.94 -8.63 -9.23
C ASP A 20 -17.23 -8.53 -8.38
N ASP A 21 -17.32 -9.27 -7.27
CA ASP A 21 -18.52 -9.35 -6.44
C ASP A 21 -18.65 -8.17 -5.45
N GLU A 22 -17.53 -7.72 -4.86
CA GLU A 22 -17.54 -6.80 -3.71
C GLU A 22 -17.11 -5.38 -4.06
N MET A 23 -16.43 -5.20 -5.19
CA MET A 23 -15.93 -3.88 -5.59
C MET A 23 -16.59 -3.39 -6.87
N VAL A 24 -16.52 -4.14 -7.97
CA VAL A 24 -17.12 -3.75 -9.26
C VAL A 24 -18.64 -3.66 -9.15
N ALA A 25 -19.28 -4.61 -8.46
CA ALA A 25 -20.74 -4.61 -8.25
C ALA A 25 -21.23 -3.39 -7.44
N HIS A 26 -20.34 -2.75 -6.67
CA HIS A 26 -20.62 -1.59 -5.83
C HIS A 26 -19.92 -0.30 -6.32
N GLU A 27 -19.44 -0.26 -7.57
CA GLU A 27 -18.69 0.89 -8.09
C GLU A 27 -19.52 2.19 -8.05
N ASP A 28 -20.83 2.10 -8.22
CA ASP A 28 -21.74 3.25 -8.15
C ASP A 28 -21.84 3.85 -6.73
N ASP A 29 -21.58 3.05 -5.69
CA ASP A 29 -21.54 3.50 -4.30
C ASP A 29 -20.31 4.37 -4.02
N PHE A 30 -19.26 4.25 -4.85
CA PHE A 30 -18.03 5.03 -4.79
C PHE A 30 -18.11 6.28 -5.69
N ASN A 31 -19.12 7.10 -5.49
CA ASN A 31 -19.34 8.28 -6.30
C ASN A 31 -18.18 9.28 -6.17
N ILE A 32 -17.57 9.64 -7.29
CA ILE A 32 -16.44 10.59 -7.36
C ILE A 32 -16.80 12.00 -6.88
N ASN A 33 -18.08 12.33 -6.79
CA ASN A 33 -18.54 13.62 -6.27
C ASN A 33 -18.55 13.66 -4.72
N HIS A 34 -18.37 12.53 -4.04
CA HIS A 34 -18.25 12.46 -2.61
C HIS A 34 -16.78 12.62 -2.17
N LYS A 35 -16.57 13.07 -0.95
CA LYS A 35 -15.23 13.11 -0.36
C LYS A 35 -14.77 11.69 -0.03
N PHE A 36 -13.48 11.45 -0.12
CA PHE A 36 -12.89 10.16 0.30
C PHE A 36 -13.33 9.73 1.71
N ALA A 37 -13.47 10.70 2.62
CA ALA A 37 -13.94 10.44 3.98
C ALA A 37 -15.33 9.79 4.05
N ASP A 38 -16.20 10.08 3.10
CA ASP A 38 -17.57 9.57 3.06
C ASP A 38 -17.59 8.08 2.68
N HIS A 39 -16.55 7.61 1.96
CA HIS A 39 -16.40 6.21 1.56
C HIS A 39 -15.70 5.33 2.62
N LEU A 40 -15.03 5.94 3.61
CA LEU A 40 -14.21 5.21 4.58
C LEU A 40 -14.96 4.07 5.30
N PRO A 41 -16.22 4.21 5.75
CA PRO A 41 -16.90 3.12 6.43
C PRO A 41 -17.05 1.87 5.55
N LEU A 42 -17.48 2.05 4.30
CA LEU A 42 -17.62 0.95 3.34
C LEU A 42 -16.25 0.36 2.96
N LEU A 43 -15.27 1.22 2.71
CA LEU A 43 -13.91 0.77 2.38
C LEU A 43 -13.28 -0.02 3.53
N GLU A 44 -13.48 0.37 4.78
CA GLU A 44 -12.94 -0.37 5.92
C GLU A 44 -13.66 -1.72 6.11
N GLU A 45 -14.95 -1.81 5.83
CA GLU A 45 -15.66 -3.08 5.76
C GLU A 45 -15.01 -4.03 4.74
N LYS A 46 -14.77 -3.55 3.51
CA LYS A 46 -14.10 -4.35 2.47
C LYS A 46 -12.65 -4.73 2.84
N ARG A 47 -11.91 -3.82 3.49
CA ARG A 47 -10.57 -4.11 4.02
C ARG A 47 -10.60 -5.22 5.07
N ASN A 48 -11.61 -5.25 5.94
CA ASN A 48 -11.75 -6.31 6.93
C ASN A 48 -12.01 -7.67 6.28
N ILE A 49 -12.85 -7.74 5.26
CA ILE A 49 -13.05 -8.99 4.49
C ILE A 49 -11.72 -9.47 3.90
N VAL A 50 -10.93 -8.58 3.29
CA VAL A 50 -9.63 -8.93 2.71
C VAL A 50 -8.63 -9.41 3.79
N ARG A 51 -8.65 -8.81 5.00
CA ARG A 51 -7.84 -9.30 6.14
C ARG A 51 -8.27 -10.71 6.56
N GLU A 52 -9.56 -10.97 6.69
CA GLU A 52 -10.09 -12.29 7.05
C GLU A 52 -9.76 -13.37 6.00
N MET A 53 -9.72 -12.98 4.72
CA MET A 53 -9.26 -13.84 3.64
C MET A 53 -7.75 -14.13 3.69
N GLY A 54 -6.97 -13.40 4.49
CA GLY A 54 -5.51 -13.50 4.55
C GLY A 54 -4.80 -12.96 3.30
N LEU A 55 -5.41 -11.97 2.61
CA LEU A 55 -4.93 -11.42 1.33
C LEU A 55 -4.48 -9.96 1.43
N PHE A 56 -4.39 -9.43 2.65
CA PHE A 56 -4.03 -8.04 2.90
C PHE A 56 -2.53 -7.81 2.71
N ALA A 57 -2.14 -6.66 2.19
CA ALA A 57 -0.76 -6.28 1.88
C ALA A 57 0.00 -7.35 1.04
N PRO A 58 -0.52 -7.77 -0.13
CA PRO A 58 0.02 -8.89 -0.91
C PRO A 58 1.46 -8.69 -1.38
N GLN A 59 1.92 -7.43 -1.52
CA GLN A 59 3.26 -7.05 -1.92
C GLN A 59 4.32 -7.35 -0.84
N ILE A 60 3.92 -7.44 0.41
CA ILE A 60 4.84 -7.58 1.55
C ILE A 60 5.28 -9.04 1.69
N SER A 61 6.50 -9.23 2.20
CA SER A 61 7.03 -10.57 2.49
C SER A 61 6.22 -11.27 3.59
N LYS A 62 6.28 -12.60 3.60
CA LYS A 62 5.58 -13.42 4.62
C LYS A 62 6.04 -13.13 6.04
N GLU A 63 7.28 -12.73 6.20
CA GLU A 63 7.87 -12.34 7.49
C GLU A 63 7.08 -11.22 8.16
N TYR A 64 6.56 -10.28 7.36
CA TYR A 64 5.77 -9.15 7.84
C TYR A 64 4.27 -9.31 7.60
N GLY A 65 3.80 -10.52 7.32
CA GLY A 65 2.37 -10.84 7.20
C GLY A 65 1.77 -10.72 5.80
N GLY A 66 2.58 -10.44 4.78
CA GLY A 66 2.15 -10.40 3.38
C GLY A 66 2.20 -11.77 2.70
N LEU A 67 1.98 -11.78 1.39
CA LEU A 67 1.95 -13.03 0.60
C LEU A 67 3.32 -13.45 0.07
N GLY A 68 4.30 -12.55 0.02
CA GLY A 68 5.63 -12.82 -0.51
C GLY A 68 5.60 -13.21 -1.98
N LEU A 69 4.83 -12.50 -2.77
CA LEU A 69 4.70 -12.71 -4.22
C LEU A 69 5.97 -12.27 -4.95
N SER A 70 6.28 -12.91 -6.07
CA SER A 70 7.25 -12.35 -7.01
C SER A 70 6.69 -11.11 -7.69
N LEU A 71 7.55 -10.26 -8.25
CA LEU A 71 7.14 -9.07 -8.98
C LEU A 71 6.17 -9.41 -10.14
N TYR A 72 6.41 -10.53 -10.84
CA TYR A 72 5.53 -11.01 -11.90
C TYR A 72 4.15 -11.41 -11.39
N GLN A 73 4.10 -12.13 -10.25
CA GLN A 73 2.83 -12.50 -9.61
C GLN A 73 2.09 -11.27 -9.10
N LEU A 74 2.82 -10.32 -8.50
CA LEU A 74 2.26 -9.07 -8.01
C LEU A 74 1.65 -8.22 -9.14
N GLY A 75 2.33 -8.16 -10.30
CA GLY A 75 1.81 -7.46 -11.48
C GLY A 75 0.45 -8.00 -11.94
N GLN A 76 0.26 -9.33 -11.94
CA GLN A 76 -1.02 -9.93 -12.26
C GLN A 76 -2.12 -9.60 -11.22
N ILE A 77 -1.76 -9.53 -9.94
CA ILE A 77 -2.70 -9.09 -8.91
C ILE A 77 -3.07 -7.61 -9.11
N TYR A 78 -2.10 -6.75 -9.38
CA TYR A 78 -2.37 -5.32 -9.61
C TYR A 78 -3.25 -5.07 -10.85
N GLU A 79 -3.14 -5.89 -11.89
CA GLU A 79 -4.05 -5.84 -13.04
C GLU A 79 -5.51 -6.08 -12.62
N ILE A 80 -5.74 -7.04 -11.70
CA ILE A 80 -7.07 -7.32 -11.18
C ILE A 80 -7.56 -6.17 -10.27
N LEU A 81 -6.72 -5.71 -9.34
CA LEU A 81 -7.06 -4.64 -8.41
C LEU A 81 -7.34 -3.31 -9.12
N GLY A 82 -6.67 -3.06 -10.24
CA GLY A 82 -6.86 -1.86 -11.07
C GLY A 82 -8.17 -1.79 -11.83
N LYS A 83 -9.03 -2.82 -11.77
CA LYS A 83 -10.37 -2.78 -12.35
C LYS A 83 -11.33 -1.85 -11.63
N THR A 84 -11.03 -1.51 -10.37
CA THR A 84 -11.84 -0.64 -9.54
C THR A 84 -11.03 0.52 -9.00
N PHE A 85 -11.71 1.62 -8.66
CA PHE A 85 -11.07 2.84 -8.18
C PHE A 85 -10.32 2.63 -6.85
N TYR A 86 -10.84 1.79 -5.96
CA TYR A 86 -10.29 1.55 -4.63
C TYR A 86 -9.66 0.16 -4.42
N GLY A 87 -9.49 -0.64 -5.47
CA GLY A 87 -8.95 -2.00 -5.32
C GLY A 87 -7.59 -2.03 -4.63
N LEU A 88 -6.64 -1.19 -5.07
CA LEU A 88 -5.32 -1.09 -4.42
C LEU A 88 -5.42 -0.63 -2.95
N TYR A 89 -6.35 0.28 -2.64
CA TYR A 89 -6.57 0.75 -1.28
C TYR A 89 -7.09 -0.36 -0.36
N VAL A 90 -8.08 -1.10 -0.83
CA VAL A 90 -8.72 -2.16 -0.07
C VAL A 90 -7.74 -3.28 0.27
N PHE A 91 -6.79 -3.57 -0.61
CA PHE A 91 -5.72 -4.55 -0.38
C PHE A 91 -4.47 -3.97 0.30
N ASN A 92 -4.46 -2.68 0.70
CA ASN A 92 -3.32 -2.03 1.37
C ASN A 92 -2.01 -2.06 0.57
N CYS A 93 -2.11 -1.93 -0.74
CA CYS A 93 -0.98 -1.91 -1.65
C CYS A 93 -0.91 -0.66 -2.54
N GLN A 94 -1.63 0.40 -2.14
CA GLN A 94 -1.60 1.70 -2.82
C GLN A 94 -0.36 2.52 -2.45
N ALA A 95 0.02 3.43 -3.33
CA ALA A 95 1.00 4.46 -3.01
C ALA A 95 0.37 5.53 -2.07
N PRO A 96 1.16 6.16 -1.19
CA PRO A 96 2.60 5.97 -0.96
C PRO A 96 2.93 4.84 0.02
N ASP A 97 1.92 4.23 0.66
CA ASP A 97 2.10 3.28 1.76
C ASP A 97 2.96 2.08 1.34
N ALA A 98 2.71 1.52 0.16
CA ALA A 98 3.48 0.37 -0.34
C ALA A 98 4.99 0.67 -0.45
N GLY A 99 5.36 1.80 -1.05
CA GLY A 99 6.77 2.21 -1.16
C GLY A 99 7.41 2.52 0.20
N ASN A 100 6.68 3.14 1.12
CA ASN A 100 7.17 3.40 2.47
C ASN A 100 7.37 2.11 3.29
N MET A 101 6.52 1.10 3.09
CA MET A 101 6.73 -0.23 3.68
C MET A 101 8.04 -0.85 3.17
N GLU A 102 8.31 -0.80 1.86
CA GLU A 102 9.55 -1.33 1.27
C GLU A 102 10.79 -0.64 1.83
N ILE A 103 10.77 0.69 1.93
CA ILE A 103 11.88 1.47 2.53
C ILE A 103 12.12 1.04 3.98
N LEU A 104 11.06 0.89 4.77
CA LEU A 104 11.19 0.47 6.16
C LEU A 104 11.68 -0.98 6.30
N ILE A 105 11.28 -1.87 5.40
CA ILE A 105 11.76 -3.27 5.36
C ILE A 105 13.27 -3.31 5.09
N GLU A 106 13.75 -2.57 4.10
CA GLU A 106 15.13 -2.62 3.66
C GLU A 106 16.08 -1.84 4.59
N HIS A 107 15.63 -0.67 5.06
CA HIS A 107 16.52 0.30 5.71
C HIS A 107 16.13 0.67 7.13
N GLY A 108 14.94 0.28 7.59
CA GLY A 108 14.45 0.60 8.93
C GLY A 108 15.21 -0.16 10.02
N THR A 109 15.49 0.54 11.13
CA THR A 109 15.94 -0.11 12.38
C THR A 109 14.82 -0.98 12.96
N ASP A 110 15.14 -1.88 13.90
CA ASP A 110 14.13 -2.72 14.58
C ASP A 110 13.05 -1.86 15.25
N TYR A 111 13.45 -0.75 15.89
CA TYR A 111 12.53 0.22 16.46
C TYR A 111 11.60 0.83 15.40
N GLN A 112 12.12 1.24 14.26
CA GLN A 112 11.31 1.83 13.19
C GLN A 112 10.37 0.80 12.56
N LYS A 113 10.82 -0.44 12.42
CA LYS A 113 9.98 -1.55 11.93
C LYS A 113 8.82 -1.85 12.89
N GLU A 114 9.09 -1.95 14.17
CA GLU A 114 8.03 -2.20 15.15
C GLU A 114 7.07 -1.00 15.28
N THR A 115 7.60 0.23 15.27
CA THR A 115 6.82 1.43 15.52
C THR A 115 6.01 1.90 14.31
N PHE A 116 6.57 1.78 13.09
CA PHE A 116 5.98 2.34 11.88
C PHE A 116 5.58 1.29 10.84
N LEU A 117 6.46 0.30 10.54
CA LEU A 117 6.17 -0.69 9.51
C LEU A 117 4.99 -1.59 9.91
N LYS A 118 5.03 -2.14 11.11
CA LYS A 118 4.00 -3.06 11.57
C LYS A 118 2.58 -2.47 11.52
N PRO A 119 2.28 -1.31 12.12
CA PRO A 119 0.96 -0.72 12.01
C PRO A 119 0.61 -0.28 10.58
N LEU A 120 1.60 0.04 9.73
CA LEU A 120 1.36 0.37 8.32
C LEU A 120 0.97 -0.86 7.51
N VAL A 121 1.65 -2.00 7.70
CA VAL A 121 1.29 -3.28 7.07
C VAL A 121 -0.09 -3.77 7.53
N GLU A 122 -0.41 -3.61 8.80
CA GLU A 122 -1.73 -3.91 9.36
C GLU A 122 -2.84 -2.95 8.88
N GLY A 123 -2.45 -1.86 8.20
CA GLY A 123 -3.37 -0.83 7.70
C GLY A 123 -4.03 0.00 8.79
N LYS A 124 -3.43 0.06 9.99
CA LYS A 124 -3.89 0.87 11.12
C LYS A 124 -3.52 2.35 10.98
N VAL A 125 -2.46 2.62 10.23
CA VAL A 125 -1.98 3.97 9.94
C VAL A 125 -1.76 4.14 8.45
N ARG A 126 -1.64 5.39 8.03
CA ARG A 126 -1.30 5.78 6.67
C ARG A 126 -0.01 6.58 6.68
N SER A 127 0.64 6.63 5.54
CA SER A 127 1.87 7.40 5.34
C SER A 127 1.73 8.42 4.21
N CYS A 128 2.72 9.27 4.05
CA CYS A 128 2.78 10.22 2.94
C CYS A 128 4.22 10.43 2.48
N PHE A 129 4.38 10.95 1.26
CA PHE A 129 5.63 11.54 0.80
C PHE A 129 5.55 13.06 0.91
N SER A 130 6.51 13.66 1.58
CA SER A 130 6.69 15.11 1.66
C SER A 130 7.72 15.53 0.62
N MET A 131 7.34 15.47 -0.67
CA MET A 131 8.28 15.63 -1.78
C MET A 131 8.14 16.96 -2.51
N THR A 132 6.95 17.53 -2.59
CA THR A 132 6.70 18.77 -3.32
C THR A 132 7.22 19.97 -2.57
N GLU A 133 8.00 20.82 -3.25
CA GLU A 133 8.57 22.07 -2.74
C GLU A 133 7.92 23.27 -3.44
N PRO A 134 7.77 24.43 -2.76
CA PRO A 134 7.12 25.60 -3.35
C PRO A 134 7.86 26.15 -4.59
N GLU A 135 9.20 26.09 -4.58
CA GLU A 135 10.07 26.69 -5.60
C GLU A 135 10.39 25.76 -6.78
N PHE A 136 10.07 24.47 -6.67
CA PHE A 136 10.45 23.47 -7.65
C PHE A 136 9.27 22.61 -8.12
N ALA A 137 9.33 22.18 -9.37
CA ALA A 137 8.36 21.22 -9.91
C ALA A 137 8.57 19.84 -9.25
N GLY A 138 7.65 19.44 -8.37
CA GLY A 138 7.79 18.23 -7.54
C GLY A 138 7.76 16.89 -8.29
N SER A 139 7.44 16.89 -9.59
CA SER A 139 7.42 15.69 -10.43
C SER A 139 8.82 15.22 -10.86
N ASN A 140 9.85 16.06 -10.72
CA ASN A 140 11.22 15.69 -11.03
C ASN A 140 12.09 15.74 -9.75
N PRO A 141 12.38 14.59 -9.12
CA PRO A 141 13.15 14.55 -7.87
C PRO A 141 14.60 15.00 -8.03
N VAL A 142 15.13 15.07 -9.23
CA VAL A 142 16.51 15.50 -9.49
C VAL A 142 16.73 17.00 -9.21
N ILE A 143 15.65 17.79 -9.31
CA ILE A 143 15.71 19.25 -9.11
C ILE A 143 15.25 19.70 -7.72
N MET A 144 15.07 18.78 -6.77
CA MET A 144 14.71 19.12 -5.40
C MET A 144 15.79 19.97 -4.75
N GLY A 145 15.37 21.06 -4.08
CA GLY A 145 16.26 21.94 -3.33
C GLY A 145 16.57 21.44 -1.92
N THR A 146 15.75 20.55 -1.38
CA THR A 146 15.96 19.93 -0.05
C THR A 146 17.27 19.17 0.00
N THR A 147 18.13 19.54 0.94
CA THR A 147 19.43 18.92 1.15
C THR A 147 19.55 18.37 2.57
N CYS A 148 20.30 17.28 2.74
CA CYS A 148 20.62 16.76 4.06
C CYS A 148 21.74 17.60 4.69
N LEU A 149 21.43 18.31 5.77
CA LEU A 149 22.37 19.12 6.52
C LEU A 149 22.82 18.48 7.84
N LEU A 150 22.63 17.19 8.01
CA LEU A 150 22.88 16.47 9.27
C LEU A 150 24.31 16.67 9.80
N TYR A 151 25.28 16.87 8.91
CA TYR A 151 26.69 17.11 9.24
C TYR A 151 27.10 18.58 9.25
N THR A 152 26.23 19.49 8.82
CA THR A 152 26.54 20.92 8.67
C THR A 152 25.75 21.82 9.61
N SER A 153 24.70 21.31 10.20
CA SER A 153 23.87 22.04 11.19
C SER A 153 23.50 21.11 12.32
N PRO A 154 23.68 21.54 13.60
CA PRO A 154 23.16 20.77 14.71
C PRO A 154 21.63 20.72 14.58
N SER A 155 21.08 19.50 14.64
CA SER A 155 19.63 19.32 14.68
C SER A 155 19.07 19.87 15.98
N PRO A 156 18.04 20.70 15.97
CA PRO A 156 17.38 21.13 17.20
C PRO A 156 16.60 20.00 17.92
N ARG A 157 16.76 18.76 17.49
CA ARG A 157 16.09 17.57 18.05
C ARG A 157 17.01 16.62 18.78
N ASP A 158 18.28 16.98 18.92
CA ASP A 158 19.24 16.23 19.75
C ASP A 158 19.22 16.70 21.19
#